data_a59ab118ae8a81a1f110eecac831faec
#
_entry.id   a59ab118ae8a81a1f110eecac831faec
#
_cell.length_a   1.000
_cell.length_b   1.000
_cell.length_c   1.000
_cell.angle_alpha   90.00
_cell.angle_beta   90.00
_cell.angle_gamma   90.00
#
_symmetry.space_group_name_H-M   'P 1'
#
loop_
_entity.id
_entity.type
_entity.pdbx_description
1 polymer ?
#
loop_
_entity_poly.entity_id
_entity_poly.type
_entity_poly.pdbx_seq_one_letter_code
_entity_poly.pdbx_strand_id
1 'polypeptide(L)'
;MKIVFWGTPEYSLRSLEVINNSKHEIVGIVTQPDKKRSRGNKLIPSPVKKYAISNNIPVFCPDKIKKNENLLVELKKLNSDLFIVIAYGKILCGETLNIPKYGSWNAHASLLPRWRGAAPIQRAILAGDKSTGVGIMKMEEGLDTGDILIEEKIKIENEENLETLTIKLSDLSAKLLIKAIDILNIKKNNDEVNLQNQLTLNREIKYANMITKSEYFLNLDDTAENIYK
;
A
#
# COMPACT_ATOMS: atom_id res chain seq x y z
N MET A 1 -7.02 -2.85 18.18
CA MET A 1 -6.28 -3.95 17.53
C MET A 1 -4.79 -3.63 17.56
N LYS A 2 -3.97 -4.67 17.71
CA LYS A 2 -2.52 -4.58 17.58
C LYS A 2 -2.11 -4.73 16.13
N ILE A 3 -1.39 -3.77 15.58
CA ILE A 3 -1.11 -3.66 14.15
C ILE A 3 0.40 -3.64 13.93
N VAL A 4 0.89 -4.45 12.99
CA VAL A 4 2.21 -4.24 12.38
C VAL A 4 2.01 -3.52 11.05
N PHE A 5 2.61 -2.35 10.93
CA PHE A 5 2.53 -1.53 9.73
C PHE A 5 3.72 -1.78 8.80
N TRP A 6 3.43 -2.00 7.51
CA TRP A 6 4.42 -2.23 6.46
C TRP A 6 4.33 -1.10 5.44
N GLY A 7 5.39 -0.32 5.31
CA GLY A 7 5.41 0.80 4.37
C GLY A 7 6.81 1.36 4.18
N THR A 8 7.01 2.17 3.13
CA THR A 8 8.34 2.73 2.84
C THR A 8 8.29 4.20 2.43
N PRO A 9 7.55 4.62 1.37
CA PRO A 9 7.57 5.99 0.85
C PRO A 9 6.68 6.94 1.66
N GLU A 10 6.77 8.21 1.32
CA GLU A 10 5.94 9.30 1.85
C GLU A 10 4.44 8.98 1.75
N TYR A 11 4.02 8.38 0.64
CA TYR A 11 2.63 7.94 0.41
C TYR A 11 2.01 7.18 1.59
N SER A 12 2.80 6.34 2.27
CA SER A 12 2.32 5.51 3.37
C SER A 12 2.28 6.23 4.73
N LEU A 13 2.92 7.41 4.87
CA LEU A 13 2.98 8.13 6.14
C LEU A 13 1.60 8.57 6.64
N ARG A 14 0.78 9.12 5.75
CA ARG A 14 -0.53 9.61 6.16
C ARG A 14 -1.38 8.53 6.83
N SER A 15 -1.36 7.33 6.28
CA SER A 15 -2.05 6.18 6.86
C SER A 15 -1.43 5.75 8.19
N LEU A 16 -0.11 5.73 8.28
CA LEU A 16 0.63 5.42 9.51
C LEU A 16 0.27 6.39 10.63
N GLU A 17 0.27 7.70 10.35
CA GLU A 17 -0.09 8.75 11.30
C GLU A 17 -1.51 8.61 11.82
N VAL A 18 -2.47 8.40 10.90
CA VAL A 18 -3.88 8.28 11.27
C VAL A 18 -4.12 7.03 12.11
N ILE A 19 -3.47 5.90 11.80
CA ILE A 19 -3.57 4.69 12.62
C ILE A 19 -2.93 4.90 13.99
N ASN A 20 -1.74 5.51 14.06
CA ASN A 20 -1.03 5.76 15.32
C ASN A 20 -1.77 6.72 16.25
N ASN A 21 -2.54 7.66 15.70
CA ASN A 21 -3.37 8.61 16.45
C ASN A 21 -4.78 8.08 16.74
N SER A 22 -5.08 6.84 16.39
CA SER A 22 -6.38 6.22 16.59
C SER A 22 -6.44 5.42 17.91
N LYS A 23 -7.54 4.72 18.13
CA LYS A 23 -7.71 3.76 19.26
C LYS A 23 -6.96 2.43 19.04
N HIS A 24 -6.28 2.24 17.93
CA HIS A 24 -5.50 1.05 17.61
C HIS A 24 -4.03 1.25 18.00
N GLU A 25 -3.32 0.16 18.23
CA GLU A 25 -1.92 0.17 18.69
C GLU A 25 -1.01 -0.31 17.56
N ILE A 26 -0.02 0.49 17.17
CA ILE A 26 1.06 0.05 16.27
C ILE A 26 2.15 -0.60 17.12
N VAL A 27 2.22 -1.93 17.10
CA VAL A 27 3.19 -2.71 17.88
C VAL A 27 4.53 -2.89 17.17
N GLY A 28 4.62 -2.56 15.89
CA GLY A 28 5.85 -2.59 15.12
C GLY A 28 5.66 -2.06 13.71
N ILE A 29 6.76 -1.63 13.12
CA ILE A 29 6.81 -1.11 11.76
C ILE A 29 7.85 -1.90 10.97
N VAL A 30 7.51 -2.31 9.74
CA VAL A 30 8.45 -2.91 8.81
C VAL A 30 8.61 -1.99 7.61
N THR A 31 9.85 -1.62 7.30
CA THR A 31 10.18 -0.76 6.17
C THR A 31 11.41 -1.27 5.44
N GLN A 32 11.65 -0.80 4.21
CA GLN A 32 12.87 -1.17 3.50
C GLN A 32 14.12 -0.61 4.17
N PRO A 33 15.28 -1.29 4.05
CA PRO A 33 16.56 -0.78 4.52
C PRO A 33 16.90 0.60 3.96
N ASP A 34 17.75 1.30 4.69
CA ASP A 34 18.26 2.61 4.27
C ASP A 34 18.93 2.50 2.91
N LYS A 35 18.64 3.43 2.03
CA LYS A 35 19.23 3.48 0.69
C LYS A 35 20.19 4.65 0.58
N LYS A 36 21.29 4.44 -0.13
CA LYS A 36 22.19 5.51 -0.54
C LYS A 36 21.41 6.46 -1.47
N ARG A 37 21.28 7.72 -1.08
CA ARG A 37 20.61 8.76 -1.87
C ARG A 37 21.46 10.01 -1.87
N SER A 38 21.24 10.89 -2.86
CA SER A 38 21.90 12.18 -3.08
C SER A 38 23.40 12.11 -3.42
N ARG A 39 23.95 13.27 -3.79
CA ARG A 39 25.39 13.47 -4.03
C ARG A 39 26.13 13.21 -2.71
N GLY A 40 26.94 12.15 -2.62
CA GLY A 40 27.68 11.79 -1.41
C GLY A 40 27.33 10.44 -0.79
N ASN A 41 26.45 9.64 -1.42
CA ASN A 41 26.17 8.25 -1.00
C ASN A 41 25.75 8.09 0.48
N LYS A 42 25.17 9.12 1.10
CA LYS A 42 24.68 9.02 2.47
C LYS A 42 23.52 8.03 2.57
N LEU A 43 23.56 7.16 3.56
CA LEU A 43 22.41 6.30 3.90
C LEU A 43 21.30 7.18 4.47
N ILE A 44 20.16 7.20 3.79
CA ILE A 44 18.99 8.00 4.20
C ILE A 44 17.89 7.03 4.59
N PRO A 45 17.39 7.11 5.83
CA PRO A 45 16.26 6.32 6.27
C PRO A 45 14.99 6.67 5.49
N SER A 46 14.12 5.67 5.33
CA SER A 46 12.81 5.90 4.72
C SER A 46 11.99 6.90 5.56
N PRO A 47 11.01 7.61 4.97
CA PRO A 47 10.06 8.42 5.71
C PRO A 47 9.40 7.65 6.86
N VAL A 48 8.96 6.42 6.60
CA VAL A 48 8.35 5.54 7.59
C VAL A 48 9.31 5.18 8.73
N LYS A 49 10.61 4.93 8.43
CA LYS A 49 11.63 4.68 9.46
C LYS A 49 11.85 5.90 10.35
N LYS A 50 11.92 7.09 9.76
CA LYS A 50 12.06 8.34 10.52
C LYS A 50 10.90 8.51 11.49
N TYR A 51 9.69 8.29 11.01
CA TYR A 51 8.48 8.37 11.83
C TYR A 51 8.51 7.35 12.98
N ALA A 52 8.88 6.10 12.71
CA ALA A 52 8.99 5.05 13.71
C ALA A 52 9.94 5.45 14.85
N ILE A 53 11.13 5.95 14.51
CA ILE A 53 12.14 6.39 15.48
C ILE A 53 11.63 7.57 16.32
N SER A 54 11.04 8.59 15.70
CA SER A 54 10.55 9.77 16.42
C SER A 54 9.35 9.49 17.33
N ASN A 55 8.63 8.38 17.10
CA ASN A 55 7.51 7.95 17.94
C ASN A 55 7.85 6.75 18.84
N ASN A 56 9.13 6.35 18.94
CA ASN A 56 9.59 5.20 19.75
C ASN A 56 8.87 3.87 19.42
N ILE A 57 8.51 3.66 18.15
CA ILE A 57 7.88 2.43 17.68
C ILE A 57 8.97 1.46 17.19
N PRO A 58 8.93 0.16 17.60
CA PRO A 58 9.87 -0.83 17.11
C PRO A 58 9.88 -0.89 15.58
N VAL A 59 11.08 -0.82 14.96
CA VAL A 59 11.22 -0.81 13.49
C VAL A 59 12.14 -1.92 13.01
N PHE A 60 11.67 -2.65 12.00
CA PHE A 60 12.37 -3.75 11.33
C PHE A 60 12.70 -3.35 9.90
N CYS A 61 13.95 -3.53 9.49
CA CYS A 61 14.42 -3.16 8.16
C CYS A 61 15.07 -4.37 7.46
N PRO A 62 14.33 -5.43 7.12
CA PRO A 62 14.90 -6.65 6.58
C PRO A 62 15.34 -6.48 5.13
N ASP A 63 16.55 -6.98 4.81
CA ASP A 63 17.03 -7.07 3.43
C ASP A 63 16.20 -8.04 2.60
N LYS A 64 15.79 -9.15 3.20
CA LYS A 64 14.97 -10.20 2.58
C LYS A 64 13.79 -10.55 3.50
N ILE A 65 12.64 -10.82 2.91
CA ILE A 65 11.46 -11.33 3.62
C ILE A 65 11.43 -12.86 3.57
N LYS A 66 11.52 -13.40 2.34
CA LYS A 66 11.48 -14.85 2.12
C LYS A 66 12.66 -15.55 2.79
N LYS A 67 12.40 -16.64 3.52
CA LYS A 67 13.39 -17.43 4.26
C LYS A 67 14.16 -16.62 5.33
N ASN A 68 13.51 -15.68 5.98
CA ASN A 68 14.10 -14.90 7.08
C ASN A 68 13.47 -15.32 8.40
N GLU A 69 13.98 -16.43 8.95
CA GLU A 69 13.46 -17.03 10.20
C GLU A 69 13.52 -16.06 11.37
N ASN A 70 14.59 -15.27 11.48
CA ASN A 70 14.72 -14.28 12.56
C ASN A 70 13.60 -13.24 12.49
N LEU A 71 13.29 -12.71 11.31
CA LEU A 71 12.18 -11.77 11.13
C LEU A 71 10.85 -12.41 11.51
N LEU A 72 10.60 -13.65 11.10
CA LEU A 72 9.36 -14.36 11.40
C LEU A 72 9.19 -14.56 12.91
N VAL A 73 10.26 -14.92 13.62
CA VAL A 73 10.24 -15.06 15.09
C VAL A 73 9.92 -13.73 15.75
N GLU A 74 10.59 -12.63 15.34
CA GLU A 74 10.34 -11.31 15.92
C GLU A 74 8.92 -10.82 15.64
N LEU A 75 8.40 -11.00 14.43
CA LEU A 75 7.03 -10.62 14.09
C LEU A 75 5.98 -11.44 14.89
N LYS A 76 6.21 -12.73 15.08
CA LYS A 76 5.33 -13.60 15.90
C LYS A 76 5.28 -13.14 17.35
N LYS A 77 6.42 -12.69 17.94
CA LYS A 77 6.47 -12.15 19.31
C LYS A 77 5.59 -10.91 19.53
N LEU A 78 5.35 -10.12 18.46
CA LEU A 78 4.50 -8.94 18.55
C LEU A 78 3.02 -9.28 18.78
N ASN A 79 2.62 -10.53 18.56
CA ASN A 79 1.24 -11.02 18.75
C ASN A 79 0.20 -10.06 18.14
N SER A 80 0.41 -9.70 16.88
CA SER A 80 -0.40 -8.72 16.16
C SER A 80 -1.72 -9.29 15.69
N ASP A 81 -2.73 -8.45 15.69
CA ASP A 81 -4.06 -8.76 15.14
C ASP A 81 -4.07 -8.65 13.62
N LEU A 82 -3.42 -7.62 13.07
CA LEU A 82 -3.40 -7.29 11.64
C LEU A 82 -2.02 -6.90 11.15
N PHE A 83 -1.71 -7.23 9.89
CA PHE A 83 -0.71 -6.50 9.11
C PHE A 83 -1.41 -5.52 8.18
N ILE A 84 -0.96 -4.27 8.18
CA ILE A 84 -1.39 -3.24 7.23
C ILE A 84 -0.21 -2.93 6.33
N VAL A 85 -0.39 -3.13 5.03
CA VAL A 85 0.69 -3.01 4.03
C VAL A 85 0.35 -1.89 3.05
N ILE A 86 1.24 -0.90 2.92
CA ILE A 86 1.05 0.23 2.00
C ILE A 86 2.37 0.56 1.33
N ALA A 87 2.46 0.35 0.03
CA ALA A 87 3.64 0.70 -0.77
C ALA A 87 4.96 0.22 -0.13
N TYR A 88 4.98 -0.97 0.42
CA TYR A 88 6.17 -1.53 1.06
C TYR A 88 7.29 -1.82 0.04
N GLY A 89 6.91 -2.23 -1.18
CA GLY A 89 7.83 -2.40 -2.32
C GLY A 89 8.59 -3.73 -2.34
N LYS A 90 8.13 -4.73 -1.58
CA LYS A 90 8.58 -6.13 -1.68
C LYS A 90 7.39 -7.07 -1.51
N ILE A 91 7.49 -8.25 -2.13
CA ILE A 91 6.46 -9.29 -2.01
C ILE A 91 6.58 -9.96 -0.64
N LEU A 92 5.45 -10.13 0.04
CA LEU A 92 5.33 -10.92 1.25
C LEU A 92 4.97 -12.35 0.87
N CYS A 93 5.67 -13.33 1.45
CA CYS A 93 5.34 -14.76 1.25
C CYS A 93 4.18 -15.17 2.16
N GLY A 94 3.50 -16.26 1.80
CA GLY A 94 2.35 -16.78 2.56
C GLY A 94 2.62 -16.99 4.03
N GLU A 95 3.82 -17.49 4.39
CA GLU A 95 4.24 -17.65 5.78
C GLU A 95 4.20 -16.32 6.56
N THR A 96 4.63 -15.20 5.94
CA THR A 96 4.58 -13.87 6.55
C THR A 96 3.15 -13.34 6.59
N LEU A 97 2.39 -13.51 5.51
CA LEU A 97 1.01 -13.01 5.40
C LEU A 97 0.06 -13.62 6.44
N ASN A 98 0.36 -14.84 6.90
CA ASN A 98 -0.46 -15.61 7.83
C ASN A 98 -0.04 -15.47 9.31
N ILE A 99 0.94 -14.60 9.64
CA ILE A 99 1.33 -14.36 11.04
C ILE A 99 0.21 -13.66 11.83
N PRO A 100 -0.40 -12.57 11.35
CA PRO A 100 -1.40 -11.85 12.14
C PRO A 100 -2.72 -12.61 12.18
N LYS A 101 -3.42 -12.51 13.32
CA LYS A 101 -4.64 -13.26 13.61
C LYS A 101 -5.76 -13.06 12.59
N TYR A 102 -5.93 -11.83 12.09
CA TYR A 102 -6.98 -11.46 11.13
C TYR A 102 -6.42 -11.15 9.73
N GLY A 103 -5.22 -11.66 9.43
CA GLY A 103 -4.60 -11.58 8.12
C GLY A 103 -3.92 -10.25 7.81
N SER A 104 -3.42 -10.18 6.60
CA SER A 104 -2.69 -9.03 6.05
C SER A 104 -3.57 -8.28 5.06
N TRP A 105 -3.58 -6.96 5.13
CA TRP A 105 -4.45 -6.09 4.36
C TRP A 105 -3.66 -4.99 3.66
N ASN A 106 -4.00 -4.71 2.43
CA ASN A 106 -3.34 -3.69 1.62
C ASN A 106 -4.32 -2.57 1.27
N ALA A 107 -3.86 -1.31 1.36
CA ALA A 107 -4.51 -0.18 0.72
C ALA A 107 -3.89 0.01 -0.67
N HIS A 108 -4.59 -0.45 -1.70
CA HIS A 108 -4.14 -0.38 -3.08
C HIS A 108 -4.71 0.84 -3.80
N ALA A 109 -3.84 1.63 -4.43
CA ALA A 109 -4.19 2.92 -5.03
C ALA A 109 -4.81 2.77 -6.43
N SER A 110 -5.78 1.88 -6.58
CA SER A 110 -6.62 1.74 -7.77
C SER A 110 -7.96 1.10 -7.44
N LEU A 111 -8.87 1.10 -8.41
CA LEU A 111 -10.11 0.32 -8.37
C LEU A 111 -9.85 -1.06 -8.98
N LEU A 112 -9.41 -2.00 -8.15
CA LEU A 112 -9.11 -3.37 -8.55
C LEU A 112 -10.32 -4.04 -9.26
N PRO A 113 -10.05 -4.94 -10.23
CA PRO A 113 -8.79 -5.52 -10.67
C PRO A 113 -7.98 -4.65 -11.66
N ARG A 114 -8.40 -3.40 -11.94
CA ARG A 114 -7.64 -2.51 -12.79
C ARG A 114 -6.41 -1.99 -12.05
N TRP A 115 -5.25 -2.05 -12.70
CA TRP A 115 -3.96 -1.59 -12.21
C TRP A 115 -3.40 -2.39 -11.00
N ARG A 116 -3.50 -3.72 -11.03
CA ARG A 116 -2.72 -4.59 -10.13
C ARG A 116 -1.22 -4.34 -10.31
N GLY A 117 -0.47 -4.16 -9.23
CA GLY A 117 0.99 -4.03 -9.27
C GLY A 117 1.55 -2.74 -8.69
N ALA A 118 2.75 -2.35 -9.13
CA ALA A 118 3.62 -1.45 -8.39
C ALA A 118 3.39 0.05 -8.66
N ALA A 119 2.77 0.44 -9.79
CA ALA A 119 2.65 1.83 -10.21
C ALA A 119 1.22 2.23 -10.63
N PRO A 120 0.16 1.92 -9.82
CA PRO A 120 -1.23 2.13 -10.21
C PRO A 120 -1.57 3.59 -10.49
N ILE A 121 -1.02 4.54 -9.72
CA ILE A 121 -1.30 5.97 -9.86
C ILE A 121 -0.75 6.48 -11.19
N GLN A 122 0.53 6.18 -11.47
CA GLN A 122 1.19 6.56 -12.72
C GLN A 122 0.47 5.98 -13.93
N ARG A 123 0.11 4.71 -13.86
CA ARG A 123 -0.56 4.02 -14.97
C ARG A 123 -1.96 4.55 -15.23
N ALA A 124 -2.69 4.96 -14.21
CA ALA A 124 -4.00 5.60 -14.36
C ALA A 124 -3.89 6.95 -15.10
N ILE A 125 -2.89 7.78 -14.74
CA ILE A 125 -2.64 9.06 -15.43
C ILE A 125 -2.22 8.82 -16.87
N LEU A 126 -1.20 7.98 -17.11
CA LEU A 126 -0.70 7.70 -18.48
C LEU A 126 -1.75 7.08 -19.40
N ALA A 127 -2.70 6.33 -18.85
CA ALA A 127 -3.81 5.77 -19.60
C ALA A 127 -4.94 6.77 -19.87
N GLY A 128 -4.89 7.97 -19.28
CA GLY A 128 -5.96 8.96 -19.37
C GLY A 128 -7.26 8.53 -18.69
N ASP A 129 -7.16 7.72 -17.64
CA ASP A 129 -8.32 7.28 -16.88
C ASP A 129 -9.05 8.49 -16.29
N LYS A 130 -10.38 8.50 -16.41
CA LYS A 130 -11.20 9.59 -15.86
C LYS A 130 -11.52 9.43 -14.38
N SER A 131 -11.19 8.28 -13.82
CA SER A 131 -11.39 7.99 -12.40
C SER A 131 -10.46 6.89 -11.94
N THR A 132 -10.11 6.97 -10.66
CA THR A 132 -9.36 5.96 -9.92
C THR A 132 -9.95 5.81 -8.53
N GLY A 133 -9.23 5.25 -7.58
CA GLY A 133 -9.69 5.12 -6.21
C GLY A 133 -8.72 4.38 -5.33
N VAL A 134 -9.19 3.94 -4.18
CA VAL A 134 -8.45 3.08 -3.27
C VAL A 134 -9.32 1.90 -2.87
N GLY A 135 -8.77 0.70 -2.95
CA GLY A 135 -9.36 -0.52 -2.42
C GLY A 135 -8.58 -1.05 -1.22
N ILE A 136 -9.29 -1.39 -0.13
CA ILE A 136 -8.70 -2.16 0.97
C ILE A 136 -8.99 -3.62 0.69
N MET A 137 -7.93 -4.38 0.39
CA MET A 137 -8.03 -5.78 0.03
C MET A 137 -7.30 -6.70 1.01
N LYS A 138 -7.78 -7.92 1.15
CA LYS A 138 -7.06 -8.99 1.86
C LYS A 138 -5.91 -9.45 0.98
N MET A 139 -4.70 -9.50 1.55
CA MET A 139 -3.52 -9.97 0.81
C MET A 139 -3.45 -11.48 0.74
N GLU A 140 -3.03 -11.97 -0.40
CA GLU A 140 -2.69 -13.36 -0.70
C GLU A 140 -1.38 -13.44 -1.49
N GLU A 141 -0.93 -14.62 -1.87
CA GLU A 141 0.35 -14.77 -2.60
C GLU A 141 0.31 -14.21 -4.03
N GLY A 142 -0.86 -14.00 -4.61
CA GLY A 142 -1.03 -13.37 -5.91
C GLY A 142 -0.74 -11.87 -5.89
N LEU A 143 -0.33 -11.33 -7.04
CA LEU A 143 -0.08 -9.89 -7.17
C LEU A 143 -1.40 -9.11 -7.18
N ASP A 144 -1.76 -8.56 -6.03
CA ASP A 144 -2.96 -7.74 -5.82
C ASP A 144 -4.25 -8.41 -6.30
N THR A 145 -4.37 -9.73 -6.05
CA THR A 145 -5.50 -10.56 -6.49
C THR A 145 -6.56 -10.81 -5.43
N GLY A 146 -6.27 -10.49 -4.18
CA GLY A 146 -7.13 -10.79 -3.05
C GLY A 146 -8.44 -10.00 -3.04
N ASP A 147 -9.42 -10.52 -2.32
CA ASP A 147 -10.77 -9.97 -2.26
C ASP A 147 -10.81 -8.60 -1.55
N ILE A 148 -11.73 -7.75 -1.99
CA ILE A 148 -11.87 -6.36 -1.53
C ILE A 148 -12.85 -6.30 -0.37
N LEU A 149 -12.44 -5.64 0.73
CA LEU A 149 -13.30 -5.36 1.86
C LEU A 149 -14.16 -4.11 1.63
N ILE A 150 -13.50 -3.03 1.25
CA ILE A 150 -14.13 -1.73 0.92
C ILE A 150 -13.31 -1.02 -0.14
N GLU A 151 -13.98 -0.20 -0.94
CA GLU A 151 -13.30 0.69 -1.89
C GLU A 151 -14.03 2.03 -2.00
N GLU A 152 -13.32 3.04 -2.45
CA GLU A 152 -13.92 4.36 -2.76
C GLU A 152 -13.30 4.89 -4.05
N LYS A 153 -14.19 5.31 -4.97
CA LYS A 153 -13.83 5.89 -6.28
C LYS A 153 -13.68 7.40 -6.16
N ILE A 154 -12.68 7.96 -6.83
CA ILE A 154 -12.53 9.40 -7.04
C ILE A 154 -12.38 9.71 -8.53
N LYS A 155 -12.74 10.93 -8.92
CA LYS A 155 -12.51 11.46 -10.26
C LYS A 155 -11.05 11.92 -10.39
N ILE A 156 -10.45 11.73 -11.56
CA ILE A 156 -9.19 12.36 -11.96
C ILE A 156 -9.55 13.62 -12.75
N GLU A 157 -9.22 14.78 -12.23
CA GLU A 157 -9.50 16.05 -12.89
C GLU A 157 -8.51 16.28 -14.05
N ASN A 158 -8.88 17.12 -15.01
CA ASN A 158 -8.05 17.32 -16.21
C ASN A 158 -6.67 17.91 -15.91
N GLU A 159 -6.56 18.71 -14.86
CA GLU A 159 -5.32 19.35 -14.43
C GLU A 159 -4.57 18.53 -13.34
N GLU A 160 -5.05 17.33 -13.03
CA GLU A 160 -4.43 16.47 -12.04
C GLU A 160 -3.09 15.96 -12.55
N ASN A 161 -2.08 16.05 -11.73
CA ASN A 161 -0.76 15.46 -11.95
C ASN A 161 -0.46 14.36 -10.95
N LEU A 162 0.70 13.72 -11.09
CA LEU A 162 1.10 12.61 -10.20
C LEU A 162 1.16 13.04 -8.74
N GLU A 163 1.65 14.24 -8.44
CA GLU A 163 1.81 14.73 -7.06
C GLU A 163 0.44 14.95 -6.40
N THR A 164 -0.45 15.72 -7.06
CA THR A 164 -1.77 16.05 -6.52
C THR A 164 -2.64 14.80 -6.36
N LEU A 165 -2.61 13.89 -7.34
CA LEU A 165 -3.36 12.63 -7.26
C LEU A 165 -2.79 11.70 -6.17
N THR A 166 -1.46 11.66 -5.99
CA THR A 166 -0.82 10.88 -4.94
C THR A 166 -1.24 11.35 -3.55
N ILE A 167 -1.32 12.66 -3.33
CA ILE A 167 -1.78 13.23 -2.05
C ILE A 167 -3.24 12.84 -1.79
N LYS A 168 -4.14 13.04 -2.76
CA LYS A 168 -5.56 12.67 -2.64
C LYS A 168 -5.75 11.19 -2.32
N LEU A 169 -5.02 10.31 -3.01
CA LEU A 169 -5.12 8.87 -2.78
C LEU A 169 -4.49 8.44 -1.45
N SER A 170 -3.45 9.13 -0.98
CA SER A 170 -2.87 8.90 0.34
C SER A 170 -3.86 9.22 1.47
N ASP A 171 -4.54 10.37 1.38
CA ASP A 171 -5.59 10.75 2.35
C ASP A 171 -6.79 9.78 2.30
N LEU A 172 -7.20 9.38 1.10
CA LEU A 172 -8.26 8.39 0.92
C LEU A 172 -7.88 7.03 1.49
N SER A 173 -6.64 6.58 1.29
CA SER A 173 -6.11 5.34 1.88
C SER A 173 -6.20 5.37 3.40
N ALA A 174 -5.77 6.47 4.02
CA ALA A 174 -5.84 6.63 5.48
C ALA A 174 -7.28 6.57 6.01
N LYS A 175 -8.21 7.28 5.35
CA LYS A 175 -9.64 7.28 5.68
C LYS A 175 -10.25 5.87 5.59
N LEU A 176 -9.98 5.15 4.50
CA LEU A 176 -10.55 3.82 4.27
C LEU A 176 -9.93 2.77 5.20
N LEU A 177 -8.64 2.88 5.51
CA LEU A 177 -7.98 1.95 6.43
C LEU A 177 -8.60 1.98 7.82
N ILE A 178 -8.86 3.14 8.38
CA ILE A 178 -9.51 3.23 9.70
C ILE A 178 -10.88 2.55 9.66
N LYS A 179 -11.68 2.82 8.62
CA LYS A 179 -12.98 2.15 8.45
C LYS A 179 -12.82 0.63 8.34
N ALA A 180 -11.85 0.16 7.56
CA ALA A 180 -11.59 -1.26 7.39
C ALA A 180 -11.16 -1.93 8.70
N ILE A 181 -10.24 -1.31 9.45
CA ILE A 181 -9.78 -1.82 10.74
C ILE A 181 -10.93 -1.87 11.74
N ASP A 182 -11.81 -0.87 11.75
CA ASP A 182 -13.00 -0.86 12.60
C ASP A 182 -13.98 -1.98 12.25
N ILE A 183 -14.25 -2.22 10.96
CA ILE A 183 -15.06 -3.35 10.49
C ILE A 183 -14.47 -4.68 10.98
N LEU A 184 -13.18 -4.88 10.76
CA LEU A 184 -12.47 -6.08 11.18
C LEU A 184 -12.45 -6.25 12.70
N ASN A 185 -12.39 -5.14 13.45
CA ASN A 185 -12.41 -5.16 14.91
C ASN A 185 -13.78 -5.55 15.49
N ILE A 186 -14.87 -5.12 14.88
CA ILE A 186 -16.23 -5.47 15.28
C ILE A 186 -16.50 -6.96 15.03
N LYS A 187 -16.05 -7.45 13.89
CA LYS A 187 -16.30 -8.84 13.44
C LYS A 187 -15.33 -9.89 14.02
N LYS A 188 -14.54 -9.52 15.02
CA LYS A 188 -13.61 -10.43 15.75
C LYS A 188 -14.24 -11.72 16.28
N ASN A 189 -15.55 -11.73 16.54
CA ASN A 189 -16.23 -12.73 17.36
C ASN A 189 -17.12 -13.69 16.56
N ASN A 190 -16.73 -14.09 15.33
CA ASN A 190 -17.36 -15.15 14.50
C ASN A 190 -18.24 -14.70 13.34
N ASP A 191 -18.40 -13.43 13.04
CA ASP A 191 -19.09 -13.02 11.82
C ASP A 191 -18.13 -13.02 10.62
N GLU A 192 -18.52 -13.68 9.54
CA GLU A 192 -17.78 -13.58 8.27
C GLU A 192 -17.78 -12.14 7.76
N VAL A 193 -16.59 -11.67 7.40
CA VAL A 193 -16.45 -10.37 6.73
C VAL A 193 -16.88 -10.55 5.29
N ASN A 194 -17.86 -9.77 4.84
CA ASN A 194 -18.28 -9.80 3.45
C ASN A 194 -17.19 -9.20 2.57
N LEU A 195 -16.52 -10.04 1.78
CA LEU A 195 -15.48 -9.65 0.84
C LEU A 195 -16.02 -9.75 -0.58
N GLN A 196 -15.65 -8.80 -1.41
CA GLN A 196 -16.01 -8.79 -2.82
C GLN A 196 -14.88 -9.37 -3.65
N ASN A 197 -15.16 -10.48 -4.34
CA ASN A 197 -14.20 -11.08 -5.25
C ASN A 197 -13.99 -10.17 -6.47
N GLN A 198 -12.73 -9.89 -6.78
CA GLN A 198 -12.38 -8.99 -7.89
C GLN A 198 -12.87 -9.47 -9.26
N LEU A 199 -12.97 -10.79 -9.46
CA LEU A 199 -13.40 -11.38 -10.74
C LEU A 199 -14.91 -11.24 -10.98
N THR A 200 -15.69 -10.92 -9.93
CA THR A 200 -17.14 -10.65 -10.06
C THR A 200 -17.43 -9.20 -10.44
N LEU A 201 -16.39 -8.34 -10.40
CA LEU A 201 -16.52 -6.95 -10.81
C LEU A 201 -16.47 -6.84 -12.33
N ASN A 202 -17.37 -6.05 -12.91
CA ASN A 202 -17.33 -5.75 -14.35
C ASN A 202 -16.27 -4.68 -14.64
N ARG A 203 -14.99 -5.04 -14.43
CA ARG A 203 -13.81 -4.20 -14.65
C ARG A 203 -12.73 -4.96 -15.37
N GLU A 204 -12.02 -4.26 -16.26
CA GLU A 204 -10.88 -4.80 -16.99
C GLU A 204 -9.71 -5.08 -16.05
N ILE A 205 -9.13 -6.26 -16.14
CA ILE A 205 -7.88 -6.59 -15.45
C ILE A 205 -6.73 -5.93 -16.18
N LYS A 206 -6.04 -5.00 -15.51
CA LYS A 206 -4.81 -4.38 -16.02
C LYS A 206 -3.70 -4.46 -14.99
N TYR A 207 -2.46 -4.51 -15.48
CA TYR A 207 -1.27 -4.55 -14.63
C TYR A 207 -0.53 -3.22 -14.68
N ALA A 208 -0.13 -2.74 -13.50
CA ALA A 208 0.60 -1.51 -13.29
C ALA A 208 2.09 -1.80 -13.05
N ASN A 209 2.80 -2.17 -14.13
CA ASN A 209 4.25 -2.34 -14.06
C ASN A 209 4.94 -1.03 -13.68
N MET A 210 6.10 -1.15 -12.99
CA MET A 210 6.98 0.00 -12.71
C MET A 210 7.26 0.79 -13.99
N ILE A 211 7.32 2.12 -13.85
CA ILE A 211 7.72 2.99 -14.96
C ILE A 211 9.21 2.78 -15.23
N THR A 212 9.54 2.52 -16.49
CA THR A 212 10.92 2.30 -16.95
C THR A 212 11.55 3.59 -17.44
N LYS A 213 12.89 3.64 -17.50
CA LYS A 213 13.60 4.83 -18.02
C LYS A 213 13.26 5.14 -19.47
N SER A 214 12.94 4.14 -20.27
CA SER A 214 12.54 4.32 -21.69
C SER A 214 11.20 5.05 -21.83
N GLU A 215 10.33 4.97 -20.85
CA GLU A 215 9.04 5.66 -20.83
C GLU A 215 9.13 7.14 -20.44
N TYR A 216 10.32 7.64 -20.07
CA TYR A 216 10.54 9.08 -19.82
C TYR A 216 10.77 9.90 -21.08
N PHE A 217 10.99 9.25 -22.22
CA PHE A 217 11.19 9.95 -23.48
C PHE A 217 9.84 10.24 -24.13
N LEU A 218 9.59 11.52 -24.35
CA LEU A 218 8.39 11.96 -25.07
C LEU A 218 8.53 11.66 -26.57
N ASN A 219 7.51 11.10 -27.17
CA ASN A 219 7.40 11.03 -28.62
C ASN A 219 6.79 12.34 -29.11
N LEU A 220 7.60 13.20 -29.75
CA LEU A 220 7.15 14.50 -30.22
C LEU A 220 6.21 14.41 -31.46
N ASP A 221 6.10 13.23 -32.08
CA ASP A 221 5.14 12.98 -33.17
C ASP A 221 3.75 12.60 -32.64
N ASP A 222 3.59 12.47 -31.30
CA ASP A 222 2.31 12.18 -30.69
C ASP A 222 1.43 13.43 -30.54
N THR A 223 0.16 13.23 -30.20
CA THR A 223 -0.76 14.37 -30.01
C THR A 223 -0.41 15.15 -28.73
N ALA A 224 -0.70 16.45 -28.71
CA ALA A 224 -0.48 17.28 -27.53
C ALA A 224 -1.20 16.72 -26.28
N GLU A 225 -2.38 16.10 -26.47
CA GLU A 225 -3.12 15.45 -25.37
C GLU A 225 -2.36 14.26 -24.78
N ASN A 226 -1.73 13.44 -25.62
CA ASN A 226 -0.96 12.28 -25.15
C ASN A 226 0.36 12.70 -24.52
N ILE A 227 1.01 13.75 -25.04
CA ILE A 227 2.26 14.28 -24.48
C ILE A 227 2.00 14.94 -23.12
N TYR A 228 0.83 15.51 -22.90
CA TYR A 228 0.46 16.15 -21.64
C TYR A 228 0.19 15.14 -20.50
N LYS A 229 -0.23 13.94 -20.82
CA LYS A 229 -0.48 12.85 -19.85
C LYS A 229 0.83 12.26 -19.33
#